data_2604fc3e83fbb8e4bfc748152e36e299
#
_entry.id   2604fc3e83fbb8e4bfc748152e36e299
#
_cell.length_a   1.000
_cell.length_b   1.000
_cell.length_c   1.000
_cell.angle_alpha   90.00
_cell.angle_beta   90.00
_cell.angle_gamma   90.00
#
_symmetry.space_group_name_H-M   'P 1'
#
loop_
_entity.id
_entity.type
_entity.pdbx_description
1 polymer ?
#
loop_
_entity_poly.entity_id
_entity_poly.type
_entity_poly.pdbx_seq_one_letter_code
_entity_poly.pdbx_strand_id
1 'polypeptide(L)'
;MSLRTLLISCAVLLCVGASPALANDPNVVFKGKIMTSTKRFPLAAKSKSAYVAAIKKQSAVNFQENKDDGTWKIHFAAFLSRPLNDVEYIIKFYDITNGTQQLLGTSEAFNDERGQKTIVSNIKLEKKAFGVNKQLMMTIENKGTVYATGRFKILGQGEKFTGKVNFSDEEAQGKEE
;
A
#
# COMPACT_ATOMS: atom_id res chain seq x y z
N MET A 1 74.72 -12.37 11.80
CA MET A 1 73.71 -11.66 12.64
C MET A 1 72.51 -11.38 11.73
N SER A 2 71.42 -12.10 11.95
CA SER A 2 70.23 -12.09 11.12
C SER A 2 69.16 -11.19 11.70
N LEU A 3 68.76 -10.15 10.98
CA LEU A 3 67.71 -9.21 11.41
C LEU A 3 66.37 -9.70 10.81
N ARG A 4 65.51 -10.25 11.63
CA ARG A 4 64.18 -10.68 11.25
C ARG A 4 63.21 -9.51 11.28
N THR A 5 62.76 -9.09 10.10
CA THR A 5 61.73 -8.05 9.93
C THR A 5 60.38 -8.69 10.12
N LEU A 6 59.64 -8.26 11.17
CA LEU A 6 58.28 -8.68 11.47
C LEU A 6 57.31 -7.77 10.69
N LEU A 7 56.65 -8.31 9.69
CA LEU A 7 55.58 -7.65 8.96
C LEU A 7 54.26 -7.88 9.71
N ILE A 8 53.78 -6.86 10.37
CA ILE A 8 52.43 -6.83 10.98
C ILE A 8 51.46 -6.40 9.90
N SER A 9 50.69 -7.36 9.37
CA SER A 9 49.59 -7.10 8.43
C SER A 9 48.35 -6.66 9.20
N CYS A 10 48.04 -5.36 9.19
CA CYS A 10 46.78 -4.82 9.72
C CYS A 10 45.67 -5.08 8.70
N ALA A 11 44.88 -6.13 8.91
CA ALA A 11 43.63 -6.34 8.17
C ALA A 11 42.56 -5.36 8.72
N VAL A 12 42.32 -4.28 7.99
CA VAL A 12 41.19 -3.37 8.25
C VAL A 12 39.92 -4.04 7.75
N LEU A 13 39.14 -4.63 8.67
CA LEU A 13 37.76 -5.08 8.40
C LEU A 13 36.89 -3.82 8.20
N LEU A 14 36.59 -3.46 6.96
CA LEU A 14 35.53 -2.52 6.63
C LEU A 14 34.19 -3.21 6.88
N CYS A 15 33.63 -3.05 8.09
CA CYS A 15 32.23 -3.34 8.35
C CYS A 15 31.39 -2.31 7.60
N VAL A 16 30.88 -2.68 6.42
CA VAL A 16 29.84 -1.93 5.73
C VAL A 16 28.57 -2.12 6.56
N GLY A 17 28.38 -1.28 7.56
CA GLY A 17 27.16 -1.20 8.34
C GLY A 17 26.03 -0.73 7.43
N ALA A 18 25.17 -1.65 6.96
CA ALA A 18 23.92 -1.29 6.34
C ALA A 18 23.13 -0.44 7.32
N SER A 19 22.95 0.84 7.00
CA SER A 19 22.25 1.79 7.88
C SER A 19 20.83 1.31 8.14
N PRO A 20 20.43 0.97 9.37
CA PRO A 20 19.09 0.45 9.69
C PRO A 20 17.97 1.49 9.46
N ALA A 21 18.32 2.73 9.14
CA ALA A 21 17.39 3.82 8.89
C ALA A 21 16.52 3.63 7.63
N LEU A 22 17.00 2.94 6.60
CA LEU A 22 16.23 2.69 5.37
C LEU A 22 15.19 1.59 5.54
N ALA A 23 15.43 0.59 6.39
CA ALA A 23 14.53 -0.52 6.62
C ALA A 23 13.19 -0.10 7.26
N ASN A 24 13.11 1.08 7.87
CA ASN A 24 11.94 1.61 8.54
C ASN A 24 11.26 2.77 7.80
N ASP A 25 11.72 3.14 6.59
CA ASP A 25 11.07 4.17 5.80
C ASP A 25 9.74 3.62 5.25
N PRO A 26 8.59 4.27 5.53
CA PRO A 26 7.28 3.80 5.07
C PRO A 26 7.19 3.69 3.55
N ASN A 27 7.89 4.56 2.80
CA ASN A 27 7.94 4.50 1.34
C ASN A 27 8.80 3.35 0.79
N VAL A 28 9.62 2.74 1.63
CA VAL A 28 10.36 1.50 1.29
C VAL A 28 9.53 0.28 1.70
N VAL A 29 9.00 0.26 2.93
CA VAL A 29 8.23 -0.87 3.49
C VAL A 29 6.95 -1.13 2.70
N PHE A 30 6.26 -0.08 2.26
CA PHE A 30 4.98 -0.17 1.55
C PHE A 30 5.07 0.24 0.08
N LYS A 31 6.28 0.26 -0.50
CA LYS A 31 6.49 0.68 -1.88
C LYS A 31 5.51 0.00 -2.86
N GLY A 32 4.79 0.79 -3.64
CA GLY A 32 3.81 0.31 -4.61
C GLY A 32 2.50 -0.23 -4.00
N LYS A 33 2.28 -0.09 -2.69
CA LYS A 33 1.10 -0.65 -1.99
C LYS A 33 0.12 0.45 -1.59
N ILE A 34 -1.16 0.11 -1.63
CA ILE A 34 -2.24 0.90 -1.04
C ILE A 34 -2.72 0.15 0.20
N MET A 35 -2.54 0.76 1.36
CA MET A 35 -3.07 0.28 2.63
C MET A 35 -4.46 0.87 2.84
N THR A 36 -5.43 0.04 3.22
CA THR A 36 -6.82 0.45 3.43
C THR A 36 -7.22 0.33 4.89
N SER A 37 -8.19 1.13 5.34
CA SER A 37 -8.64 1.18 6.73
C SER A 37 -10.08 1.67 6.85
N THR A 38 -10.76 1.30 7.93
CA THR A 38 -12.05 1.86 8.33
C THR A 38 -11.91 3.24 9.02
N LYS A 39 -10.68 3.61 9.44
CA LYS A 39 -10.36 4.87 10.12
C LYS A 39 -9.30 5.64 9.33
N ARG A 40 -9.31 6.96 9.48
CA ARG A 40 -8.30 7.82 8.85
C ARG A 40 -6.89 7.44 9.32
N PHE A 41 -5.97 7.24 8.37
CA PHE A 41 -4.56 7.03 8.68
C PHE A 41 -3.91 8.30 9.26
N PRO A 42 -2.95 8.14 10.18
CA PRO A 42 -2.17 9.28 10.67
C PRO A 42 -1.37 9.89 9.52
N LEU A 43 -1.26 11.22 9.51
CA LEU A 43 -0.41 11.94 8.53
C LEU A 43 1.06 11.96 8.96
N ALA A 44 1.32 11.83 10.26
CA ALA A 44 2.66 11.81 10.86
C ALA A 44 2.69 10.94 12.11
N ALA A 45 3.88 10.55 12.54
CA ALA A 45 4.14 9.88 13.83
C ALA A 45 5.50 10.33 14.39
N LYS A 46 5.79 9.97 15.66
CA LYS A 46 7.03 10.36 16.35
C LYS A 46 8.31 9.86 15.65
N SER A 47 8.21 8.79 14.88
CA SER A 47 9.32 8.23 14.09
C SER A 47 8.78 7.47 12.88
N LYS A 48 9.63 7.18 11.89
CA LYS A 48 9.28 6.38 10.71
C LYS A 48 8.82 4.96 11.10
N SER A 49 9.47 4.33 12.06
CA SER A 49 9.09 3.01 12.56
C SER A 49 7.73 3.03 13.27
N ALA A 50 7.45 4.05 14.07
CA ALA A 50 6.16 4.24 14.71
C ALA A 50 5.05 4.47 13.66
N TYR A 51 5.33 5.20 12.58
CA TYR A 51 4.41 5.40 11.48
C TYR A 51 4.09 4.08 10.76
N VAL A 52 5.12 3.29 10.41
CA VAL A 52 4.96 1.96 9.82
C VAL A 52 4.11 1.04 10.71
N ALA A 53 4.39 1.03 12.03
CA ALA A 53 3.63 0.24 12.99
C ALA A 53 2.15 0.69 13.05
N ALA A 54 1.90 2.00 13.07
CA ALA A 54 0.55 2.57 13.08
C ALA A 54 -0.24 2.19 11.82
N ILE A 55 0.38 2.31 10.63
CA ILE A 55 -0.24 1.90 9.36
C ILE A 55 -0.60 0.41 9.39
N LYS A 56 0.34 -0.48 9.76
CA LYS A 56 0.08 -1.93 9.85
C LYS A 56 -1.04 -2.25 10.83
N LYS A 57 -1.02 -1.65 12.03
CA LYS A 57 -2.03 -1.89 13.07
C LYS A 57 -3.43 -1.44 12.65
N GLN A 58 -3.53 -0.34 11.91
CA GLN A 58 -4.81 0.25 11.53
C GLN A 58 -5.36 -0.33 10.22
N SER A 59 -4.54 -1.02 9.43
CA SER A 59 -4.95 -1.57 8.14
C SER A 59 -6.07 -2.60 8.29
N ALA A 60 -7.03 -2.51 7.40
CA ALA A 60 -8.17 -3.43 7.27
C ALA A 60 -8.40 -3.73 5.79
N VAL A 61 -8.74 -4.98 5.49
CA VAL A 61 -9.02 -5.45 4.14
C VAL A 61 -10.48 -5.85 3.91
N ASN A 62 -11.29 -5.87 4.98
CA ASN A 62 -12.72 -6.21 4.92
C ASN A 62 -13.53 -5.00 5.37
N PHE A 63 -14.48 -4.58 4.56
CA PHE A 63 -15.33 -3.42 4.82
C PHE A 63 -16.79 -3.84 4.81
N GLN A 64 -17.48 -3.56 5.91
CA GLN A 64 -18.92 -3.78 6.03
C GLN A 64 -19.68 -2.60 5.45
N GLU A 65 -20.80 -2.89 4.80
CA GLU A 65 -21.74 -1.89 4.32
C GLU A 65 -22.27 -1.04 5.47
N ASN A 66 -22.28 0.25 5.32
CA ASN A 66 -22.97 1.15 6.23
C ASN A 66 -24.49 0.96 6.05
N LYS A 67 -25.18 0.69 7.17
CA LYS A 67 -26.60 0.38 7.17
C LYS A 67 -27.49 1.55 6.76
N ASP A 68 -27.02 2.76 7.01
CA ASP A 68 -27.85 3.96 6.85
C ASP A 68 -27.92 4.42 5.39
N ASP A 69 -26.84 4.24 4.64
CA ASP A 69 -26.74 4.78 3.28
C ASP A 69 -26.28 3.78 2.21
N GLY A 70 -26.09 2.51 2.58
CA GLY A 70 -25.70 1.47 1.63
C GLY A 70 -24.33 1.71 0.97
N THR A 71 -23.38 2.25 1.73
CA THR A 71 -22.07 2.61 1.18
C THR A 71 -20.91 2.01 1.99
N TRP A 72 -19.71 2.04 1.43
CA TRP A 72 -18.46 1.72 2.12
C TRP A 72 -17.57 2.95 2.11
N LYS A 73 -17.24 3.46 3.30
CA LYS A 73 -16.23 4.52 3.47
C LYS A 73 -14.88 3.87 3.71
N ILE A 74 -13.97 4.04 2.78
CA ILE A 74 -12.65 3.44 2.80
C ILE A 74 -11.61 4.55 2.91
N HIS A 75 -10.85 4.57 3.99
CA HIS A 75 -9.66 5.39 4.12
C HIS A 75 -8.48 4.62 3.55
N PHE A 76 -7.59 5.31 2.85
CA PHE A 76 -6.41 4.66 2.30
C PHE A 76 -5.15 5.52 2.44
N ALA A 77 -4.02 4.83 2.50
CA ALA A 77 -2.69 5.39 2.38
C ALA A 77 -1.97 4.66 1.24
N ALA A 78 -1.69 5.37 0.16
CA ALA A 78 -0.98 4.82 -0.99
C ALA A 78 0.49 5.25 -0.95
N PHE A 79 1.39 4.28 -0.96
CA PHE A 79 2.82 4.47 -1.00
C PHE A 79 3.30 4.20 -2.43
N LEU A 80 3.56 5.24 -3.18
CA LEU A 80 3.83 5.17 -4.60
C LEU A 80 5.18 4.50 -4.87
N SER A 81 5.26 3.69 -5.91
CA SER A 81 6.50 3.02 -6.35
C SER A 81 7.59 4.00 -6.78
N ARG A 82 7.19 5.19 -7.22
CA ARG A 82 8.02 6.33 -7.59
C ARG A 82 7.26 7.63 -7.30
N PRO A 83 7.95 8.79 -7.22
CA PRO A 83 7.27 10.08 -7.04
C PRO A 83 6.28 10.35 -8.18
N LEU A 84 5.11 10.88 -7.85
CA LEU A 84 4.13 11.34 -8.82
C LEU A 84 4.49 12.76 -9.24
N ASN A 85 5.05 12.91 -10.44
CA ASN A 85 5.49 14.20 -10.99
C ASN A 85 4.35 15.01 -11.63
N ASP A 86 3.12 14.67 -11.30
CA ASP A 86 1.91 15.35 -11.72
C ASP A 86 1.03 15.64 -10.50
N VAL A 87 0.12 16.60 -10.63
CA VAL A 87 -0.90 16.87 -9.60
C VAL A 87 -2.12 15.98 -9.77
N GLU A 88 -2.42 15.55 -10.99
CA GLU A 88 -3.56 14.70 -11.32
C GLU A 88 -3.20 13.23 -11.25
N TYR A 89 -4.11 12.41 -10.73
CA TYR A 89 -4.02 10.96 -10.78
C TYR A 89 -5.42 10.34 -10.86
N ILE A 90 -5.43 9.09 -11.32
CA ILE A 90 -6.66 8.32 -11.52
C ILE A 90 -6.66 7.17 -10.52
N ILE A 91 -7.77 7.01 -9.82
CA ILE A 91 -8.06 5.83 -9.00
C ILE A 91 -8.96 4.92 -9.82
N LYS A 92 -8.55 3.68 -10.06
CA LYS A 92 -9.40 2.67 -10.71
C LYS A 92 -9.72 1.55 -9.76
N PHE A 93 -10.92 1.02 -9.90
CA PHE A 93 -11.43 -0.12 -9.14
C PHE A 93 -11.77 -1.25 -10.08
N TYR A 94 -11.22 -2.41 -9.79
CA TYR A 94 -11.48 -3.63 -10.53
C TYR A 94 -12.15 -4.66 -9.62
N ASP A 95 -13.17 -5.33 -10.12
CA ASP A 95 -13.68 -6.56 -9.51
C ASP A 95 -12.72 -7.71 -9.88
N ILE A 96 -12.20 -8.37 -8.85
CA ILE A 96 -11.30 -9.52 -8.98
C ILE A 96 -11.86 -10.77 -8.29
N THR A 97 -13.17 -10.77 -8.00
CA THR A 97 -13.84 -11.84 -7.24
C THR A 97 -13.68 -13.20 -7.90
N ASN A 98 -13.75 -13.25 -9.23
CA ASN A 98 -13.70 -14.49 -10.01
C ASN A 98 -12.33 -14.73 -10.69
N GLY A 99 -11.26 -14.06 -10.21
CA GLY A 99 -9.92 -14.21 -10.77
C GLY A 99 -9.64 -13.37 -12.02
N THR A 100 -10.66 -12.88 -12.72
CA THR A 100 -10.53 -11.94 -13.85
C THR A 100 -10.65 -10.51 -13.36
N GLN A 101 -9.98 -9.56 -14.02
CA GLN A 101 -10.07 -8.15 -13.69
C GLN A 101 -11.15 -7.47 -14.53
N GLN A 102 -12.23 -7.03 -13.89
CA GLN A 102 -13.28 -6.25 -14.54
C GLN A 102 -13.29 -4.84 -13.96
N LEU A 103 -13.06 -3.82 -14.79
CA LEU A 103 -13.15 -2.42 -14.36
C LEU A 103 -14.59 -2.08 -13.93
N LEU A 104 -14.75 -1.62 -12.69
CA LEU A 104 -16.03 -1.20 -12.14
C LEU A 104 -16.20 0.32 -12.14
N GLY A 105 -15.12 1.04 -11.91
CA GLY A 105 -15.20 2.49 -11.81
C GLY A 105 -13.84 3.17 -11.84
N THR A 106 -13.89 4.44 -12.17
CA THR A 106 -12.72 5.33 -12.25
C THR A 106 -13.07 6.63 -11.56
N SER A 107 -12.12 7.20 -10.82
CA SER A 107 -12.24 8.50 -10.16
C SER A 107 -10.97 9.30 -10.40
N GLU A 108 -11.13 10.52 -10.89
CA GLU A 108 -10.04 11.49 -10.97
C GLU A 108 -9.83 12.12 -9.60
N ALA A 109 -8.59 12.37 -9.25
CA ALA A 109 -8.21 13.03 -8.01
C ALA A 109 -6.95 13.86 -8.20
N PHE A 110 -6.74 14.79 -7.28
CA PHE A 110 -5.64 15.75 -7.38
C PHE A 110 -4.82 15.76 -6.08
N ASN A 111 -3.52 15.91 -6.24
CA ASN A 111 -2.59 16.20 -5.16
C ASN A 111 -2.40 17.73 -5.03
N ASP A 112 -2.05 18.17 -3.84
CA ASP A 112 -1.68 19.56 -3.59
C ASP A 112 -0.35 19.93 -4.27
N GLU A 113 0.57 18.97 -4.37
CA GLU A 113 1.93 19.19 -4.89
C GLU A 113 2.39 18.06 -5.80
N ARG A 114 3.33 18.38 -6.70
CA ARG A 114 4.06 17.39 -7.50
C ARG A 114 5.15 16.71 -6.68
N GLY A 115 5.56 15.52 -7.09
CA GLY A 115 6.65 14.79 -6.47
C GLY A 115 6.27 14.01 -5.21
N GLN A 116 4.98 13.95 -4.87
CA GLN A 116 4.50 13.18 -3.72
C GLN A 116 4.80 11.69 -3.89
N LYS A 117 5.20 11.06 -2.79
CA LYS A 117 5.43 9.60 -2.69
C LYS A 117 4.36 8.88 -1.88
N THR A 118 3.55 9.62 -1.14
CA THR A 118 2.48 9.08 -0.29
C THR A 118 1.23 9.91 -0.46
N ILE A 119 0.10 9.25 -0.69
CA ILE A 119 -1.22 9.87 -0.79
C ILE A 119 -2.07 9.28 0.33
N VAL A 120 -2.60 10.12 1.21
CA VAL A 120 -3.53 9.72 2.27
C VAL A 120 -4.88 10.39 2.00
N SER A 121 -5.90 9.58 1.74
CA SER A 121 -7.21 10.08 1.38
C SER A 121 -8.32 9.10 1.82
N ASN A 122 -9.53 9.33 1.36
CA ASN A 122 -10.65 8.42 1.53
C ASN A 122 -11.53 8.41 0.30
N ILE A 123 -12.29 7.34 0.13
CA ILE A 123 -13.28 7.21 -0.93
C ILE A 123 -14.55 6.58 -0.37
N LYS A 124 -15.67 6.96 -0.93
CA LYS A 124 -16.98 6.39 -0.63
C LYS A 124 -17.43 5.58 -1.85
N LEU A 125 -17.66 4.28 -1.66
CA LEU A 125 -18.16 3.39 -2.70
C LEU A 125 -19.65 3.18 -2.47
N GLU A 126 -20.44 3.23 -3.54
CA GLU A 126 -21.89 3.06 -3.49
C GLU A 126 -22.28 1.64 -3.94
N LYS A 127 -23.20 1.02 -3.20
CA LYS A 127 -23.71 -0.32 -3.51
C LYS A 127 -24.24 -0.45 -4.92
N LYS A 128 -24.91 0.58 -5.44
CA LYS A 128 -25.48 0.61 -6.77
C LYS A 128 -24.41 0.41 -7.87
N ALA A 129 -23.22 0.99 -7.67
CA ALA A 129 -22.14 0.92 -8.65
C ALA A 129 -21.24 -0.31 -8.47
N PHE A 130 -20.99 -0.70 -7.22
CA PHE A 130 -19.99 -1.73 -6.90
C PHE A 130 -20.59 -3.10 -6.58
N GLY A 131 -21.89 -3.20 -6.27
CA GLY A 131 -22.51 -4.44 -5.78
C GLY A 131 -22.09 -4.76 -4.34
N VAL A 132 -22.27 -6.02 -3.92
CA VAL A 132 -21.89 -6.51 -2.57
C VAL A 132 -21.05 -7.78 -2.70
N ASN A 133 -20.33 -8.12 -1.61
CA ASN A 133 -19.58 -9.38 -1.47
C ASN A 133 -18.54 -9.59 -2.57
N LYS A 134 -17.85 -8.51 -2.89
CA LYS A 134 -16.83 -8.50 -3.93
C LYS A 134 -15.44 -8.31 -3.37
N GLN A 135 -14.48 -8.94 -4.01
CA GLN A 135 -13.07 -8.64 -3.84
C GLN A 135 -12.67 -7.58 -4.87
N LEU A 136 -12.18 -6.46 -4.39
CA LEU A 136 -11.81 -5.33 -5.23
C LEU A 136 -10.30 -5.13 -5.23
N MET A 137 -9.78 -4.73 -6.39
CA MET A 137 -8.44 -4.19 -6.53
C MET A 137 -8.55 -2.70 -6.85
N MET A 138 -7.85 -1.88 -6.09
CA MET A 138 -7.72 -0.44 -6.29
C MET A 138 -6.33 -0.14 -6.82
N THR A 139 -6.22 0.66 -7.89
CA THR A 139 -4.96 1.15 -8.42
C THR A 139 -4.92 2.68 -8.37
N ILE A 140 -3.72 3.23 -8.23
CA ILE A 140 -3.44 4.65 -8.48
C ILE A 140 -2.58 4.72 -9.73
N GLU A 141 -3.07 5.45 -10.72
CA GLU A 141 -2.48 5.55 -12.05
C GLU A 141 -2.32 7.01 -12.48
N ASN A 142 -1.30 7.27 -13.28
CA ASN A 142 -1.17 8.52 -14.03
C ASN A 142 -0.57 8.19 -15.40
N LYS A 143 -1.20 8.73 -16.47
CA LYS A 143 -0.78 8.54 -17.88
C LYS A 143 -0.52 7.06 -18.23
N GLY A 144 -1.43 6.17 -17.80
CA GLY A 144 -1.36 4.74 -18.09
C GLY A 144 -0.34 3.94 -17.24
N THR A 145 0.35 4.59 -16.32
CA THR A 145 1.30 3.92 -15.43
C THR A 145 0.70 3.72 -14.05
N VAL A 146 0.77 2.50 -13.53
CA VAL A 146 0.38 2.15 -12.16
C VAL A 146 1.49 2.55 -11.18
N TYR A 147 1.13 3.30 -10.15
CA TYR A 147 2.03 3.76 -9.09
C TYR A 147 1.85 2.98 -7.80
N ALA A 148 0.64 2.52 -7.51
CA ALA A 148 0.34 1.72 -6.33
C ALA A 148 -0.91 0.87 -6.55
N THR A 149 -0.97 -0.29 -5.86
CA THR A 149 -2.10 -1.23 -5.91
C THR A 149 -2.46 -1.70 -4.50
N GLY A 150 -3.74 -1.89 -4.25
CA GLY A 150 -4.26 -2.47 -3.00
C GLY A 150 -5.46 -3.36 -3.28
N ARG A 151 -5.68 -4.37 -2.42
CA ARG A 151 -6.81 -5.29 -2.51
C ARG A 151 -7.60 -5.25 -1.23
N PHE A 152 -8.92 -5.31 -1.31
CA PHE A 152 -9.82 -5.35 -0.17
C PHE A 152 -11.16 -5.98 -0.57
N LYS A 153 -12.00 -6.29 0.43
CA LYS A 153 -13.34 -6.85 0.23
C LYS A 153 -14.40 -5.90 0.74
N ILE A 154 -15.47 -5.77 -0.02
CA ILE A 154 -16.70 -5.11 0.37
C ILE A 154 -17.75 -6.18 0.67
N LEU A 155 -18.37 -6.10 1.84
CA LEU A 155 -19.33 -7.07 2.36
C LEU A 155 -20.68 -6.40 2.55
N GLY A 156 -21.75 -7.12 2.22
CA GLY A 156 -23.13 -6.70 2.46
C GLY A 156 -23.52 -6.72 3.93
N GLN A 157 -24.72 -6.26 4.22
CA GLN A 157 -25.28 -6.30 5.58
C GLN A 157 -25.49 -7.75 6.05
N GLY A 158 -25.13 -8.00 7.32
CA GLY A 158 -25.34 -9.30 7.95
C GLY A 158 -24.29 -10.36 7.65
N GLU A 159 -23.39 -10.13 6.71
CA GLU A 159 -22.33 -11.07 6.40
C GLU A 159 -21.10 -10.85 7.30
N LYS A 160 -20.72 -11.92 8.00
CA LYS A 160 -19.46 -11.96 8.75
C LYS A 160 -18.45 -12.77 7.94
N PHE A 161 -17.32 -12.18 7.65
CA PHE A 161 -16.20 -12.90 7.08
C PHE A 161 -15.61 -13.84 8.15
N THR A 162 -15.75 -15.16 7.98
CA THR A 162 -15.26 -16.18 8.92
C THR A 162 -13.92 -16.79 8.51
N GLY A 163 -13.33 -16.37 7.39
CA GLY A 163 -12.07 -16.90 6.87
C GLY A 163 -10.88 -15.95 7.03
N LYS A 164 -9.71 -16.49 7.38
CA LYS A 164 -8.43 -15.79 7.24
C LYS A 164 -8.10 -15.69 5.76
N VAL A 165 -8.00 -14.48 5.21
CA VAL A 165 -7.41 -14.28 3.89
C VAL A 165 -5.91 -14.12 4.08
N ASN A 166 -5.17 -15.18 3.85
CA ASN A 166 -3.73 -15.08 3.66
C ASN A 166 -3.51 -14.59 2.23
N PHE A 167 -3.26 -13.31 2.05
CA PHE A 167 -2.59 -12.85 0.86
C PHE A 167 -1.11 -13.18 1.07
N SER A 168 -0.63 -14.27 0.47
CA SER A 168 0.80 -14.55 0.43
C SER A 168 1.48 -13.43 -0.36
N ASP A 169 2.66 -13.01 0.10
CA ASP A 169 3.46 -11.99 -0.59
C ASP A 169 3.84 -12.41 -2.03
N GLU A 170 3.67 -13.67 -2.37
CA GLU A 170 3.91 -14.24 -3.71
C GLU A 170 2.87 -13.83 -4.76
N GLU A 171 1.61 -13.58 -4.37
CA GLU A 171 0.58 -13.09 -5.32
C GLU A 171 0.70 -11.59 -5.63
N ALA A 172 1.49 -10.85 -4.85
CA ALA A 172 1.78 -9.44 -5.11
C ALA A 172 2.87 -9.23 -6.16
N GLN A 173 3.64 -10.28 -6.48
CA GLN A 173 4.61 -10.28 -7.57
C GLN A 173 3.97 -11.00 -8.75
N GLY A 174 3.37 -10.22 -9.67
CA GLY A 174 2.93 -10.75 -10.95
C GLY A 174 4.09 -11.49 -11.60
N LYS A 175 3.95 -12.79 -11.83
CA LYS A 175 4.83 -13.50 -12.75
C LYS A 175 4.60 -12.88 -14.12
N GLU A 176 5.61 -12.18 -14.62
CA GLU A 176 5.79 -11.95 -16.04
C GLU A 176 6.14 -13.31 -16.65
N GLU A 177 5.25 -13.86 -17.44
CA GLU A 177 5.57 -14.82 -18.51
C GLU A 177 5.58 -14.10 -19.84
#